data_5ea5b63ab95913d024d26ef9bf91d73e
#
_entry.id   5ea5b63ab95913d024d26ef9bf91d73e
#
_cell.length_a   1.000
_cell.length_b   1.000
_cell.length_c   1.000
_cell.angle_alpha   90.00
_cell.angle_beta   90.00
_cell.angle_gamma   90.00
#
_symmetry.space_group_name_H-M   'P 1'
#
loop_
_entity.id
_entity.type
_entity.pdbx_description
1 polymer ?
#
loop_
_entity_poly.entity_id
_entity_poly.type
_entity_poly.pdbx_seq_one_letter_code
_entity_poly.pdbx_strand_id
1 'polypeptide(L)'
;MYLIEILKSIFFGIVEGITEWLPISSTGHLILAEEFIQYKDQNEAFMSMFNVVIQLGAILAVMVIYFNKLNPFKPGKDKVQVRRTWQLWSKVFVATLPLLLVFKFDDWFDTHFHNMVSVAIMLIVYGVAFIYLEKRNKAQAIEPTVTELDKLPYKTALYIGLFQVLALLPGTSRSGATIVGGLLNGTSRSVVTEFTFYLGIPVMFGASA
;
A
#
# COMPACT_ATOMS: atom_id res chain seq x y z
N MET A 1 14.91 -21.99 -22.49
CA MET A 1 14.33 -22.22 -21.17
C MET A 1 14.45 -21.00 -20.27
N TYR A 2 15.63 -20.51 -19.95
CA TYR A 2 15.82 -19.30 -19.09
C TYR A 2 15.11 -18.03 -19.59
N LEU A 3 15.07 -17.80 -20.90
CA LEU A 3 14.40 -16.60 -21.47
C LEU A 3 12.90 -16.55 -21.12
N ILE A 4 12.21 -17.68 -21.15
CA ILE A 4 10.78 -17.75 -20.82
C ILE A 4 10.57 -17.42 -19.33
N GLU A 5 11.40 -17.95 -18.44
CA GLU A 5 11.27 -17.65 -17.00
C GLU A 5 11.59 -16.17 -16.69
N ILE A 6 12.55 -15.57 -17.42
CA ILE A 6 12.83 -14.12 -17.33
C ILE A 6 11.61 -13.31 -17.80
N LEU A 7 10.98 -13.68 -18.92
CA LEU A 7 9.79 -12.99 -19.42
C LEU A 7 8.62 -13.08 -18.44
N LYS A 8 8.42 -14.24 -17.80
CA LYS A 8 7.42 -14.38 -16.73
C LYS A 8 7.74 -13.45 -15.56
N SER A 9 8.99 -13.39 -15.12
CA SER A 9 9.42 -12.51 -14.01
C SER A 9 9.19 -11.03 -14.34
N ILE A 10 9.47 -10.62 -15.58
CA ILE A 10 9.18 -9.26 -16.05
C ILE A 10 7.67 -9.00 -16.02
N PHE A 11 6.86 -9.95 -16.51
CA PHE A 11 5.41 -9.82 -16.49
C PHE A 11 4.86 -9.65 -15.06
N PHE A 12 5.27 -10.51 -14.12
CA PHE A 12 4.86 -10.40 -12.72
C PHE A 12 5.33 -9.08 -12.07
N GLY A 13 6.56 -8.66 -12.37
CA GLY A 13 7.07 -7.36 -11.91
C GLY A 13 6.27 -6.17 -12.44
N ILE A 14 5.79 -6.24 -13.69
CA ILE A 14 4.90 -5.21 -14.28
C ILE A 14 3.53 -5.24 -13.59
N VAL A 15 2.94 -6.43 -13.39
CA VAL A 15 1.66 -6.58 -12.67
C VAL A 15 1.77 -5.97 -11.28
N GLU A 16 2.79 -6.35 -10.50
CA GLU A 16 3.05 -5.80 -9.17
C GLU A 16 3.22 -4.28 -9.21
N GLY A 17 4.12 -3.79 -10.08
CA GLY A 17 4.43 -2.36 -10.20
C GLY A 17 3.22 -1.50 -10.58
N ILE A 18 2.26 -2.02 -11.32
CA ILE A 18 1.02 -1.30 -11.66
C ILE A 18 -0.01 -1.42 -10.53
N THR A 19 -0.23 -2.63 -10.02
CA THR A 19 -1.33 -2.90 -9.11
C THR A 19 -1.06 -2.44 -7.67
N GLU A 20 0.21 -2.35 -7.24
CA GLU A 20 0.58 -1.82 -5.94
C GLU A 20 0.32 -0.32 -5.82
N TRP A 21 0.41 0.43 -6.93
CA TRP A 21 0.11 1.87 -6.97
C TRP A 21 -1.38 2.17 -7.04
N LEU A 22 -2.16 1.20 -7.44
CA LEU A 22 -3.61 1.30 -7.52
C LEU A 22 -4.23 0.63 -6.28
N PRO A 23 -5.36 1.13 -5.77
CA PRO A 23 -6.01 0.55 -4.60
C PRO A 23 -6.84 -0.70 -4.94
N ILE A 24 -6.23 -1.68 -5.65
CA ILE A 24 -6.90 -2.84 -6.23
C ILE A 24 -6.32 -4.20 -5.79
N SER A 25 -5.39 -4.21 -4.83
CA SER A 25 -4.69 -5.39 -4.31
C SER A 25 -3.76 -6.06 -5.33
N SER A 26 -2.47 -5.77 -5.22
CA SER A 26 -1.42 -6.44 -5.99
C SER A 26 -1.39 -7.94 -5.72
N THR A 27 -1.47 -8.36 -4.46
CA THR A 27 -1.54 -9.77 -4.06
C THR A 27 -2.67 -10.52 -4.77
N GLY A 28 -3.88 -9.93 -4.83
CA GLY A 28 -4.99 -10.54 -5.54
C GLY A 28 -4.73 -10.73 -7.04
N HIS A 29 -4.05 -9.78 -7.68
CA HIS A 29 -3.69 -9.84 -9.10
C HIS A 29 -2.57 -10.84 -9.37
N LEU A 30 -1.58 -10.93 -8.46
CA LEU A 30 -0.51 -11.92 -8.57
C LEU A 30 -1.07 -13.34 -8.45
N ILE A 31 -1.93 -13.63 -7.46
CA ILE A 31 -2.59 -14.93 -7.31
C ILE A 31 -3.35 -15.32 -8.58
N LEU A 32 -4.11 -14.38 -9.17
CA LEU A 32 -4.80 -14.63 -10.44
C LEU A 32 -3.84 -14.86 -11.59
N ALA A 33 -2.72 -14.13 -11.67
CA ALA A 33 -1.73 -14.31 -12.71
C ALA A 33 -0.99 -15.65 -12.58
N GLU A 34 -0.71 -16.09 -11.36
CA GLU A 34 -0.07 -17.37 -11.04
C GLU A 34 -0.90 -18.58 -11.48
N GLU A 35 -2.22 -18.46 -11.50
CA GLU A 35 -3.11 -19.53 -11.99
C GLU A 35 -2.88 -19.83 -13.48
N PHE A 36 -2.51 -18.82 -14.28
CA PHE A 36 -2.32 -18.95 -15.71
C PHE A 36 -0.85 -19.05 -16.12
N ILE A 37 0.06 -18.50 -15.31
CA ILE A 37 1.50 -18.39 -15.62
C ILE A 37 2.30 -18.97 -14.45
N GLN A 38 2.75 -20.21 -14.59
CA GLN A 38 3.52 -20.91 -13.56
C GLN A 38 4.99 -21.04 -13.98
N TYR A 39 5.89 -20.93 -13.01
CA TYR A 39 7.30 -21.26 -13.21
C TYR A 39 7.51 -22.76 -13.25
N LYS A 40 8.54 -23.22 -13.96
CA LYS A 40 8.82 -24.65 -14.12
C LYS A 40 9.12 -25.37 -12.81
N ASP A 41 9.87 -24.72 -11.93
CA ASP A 41 10.33 -25.26 -10.64
C ASP A 41 9.66 -24.47 -9.49
N GLN A 42 8.38 -24.11 -9.65
CA GLN A 42 7.63 -23.33 -8.68
C GLN A 42 7.39 -24.14 -7.41
N ASN A 43 7.77 -23.56 -6.27
CA ASN A 43 7.38 -24.01 -4.95
C ASN A 43 6.98 -22.80 -4.09
N GLU A 44 6.31 -23.04 -2.97
CA GLU A 44 5.81 -21.97 -2.09
C GLU A 44 6.92 -21.03 -1.60
N ALA A 45 8.08 -21.58 -1.23
CA ALA A 45 9.22 -20.77 -0.75
C ALA A 45 9.77 -19.87 -1.86
N PHE A 46 9.86 -20.35 -3.10
CA PHE A 46 10.28 -19.54 -4.24
C PHE A 46 9.31 -18.41 -4.50
N MET A 47 8.00 -18.70 -4.56
CA MET A 47 6.98 -17.69 -4.84
C MET A 47 6.89 -16.65 -3.73
N SER A 48 6.97 -17.05 -2.47
CA SER A 48 7.02 -16.13 -1.34
C SER A 48 8.20 -15.16 -1.44
N MET A 49 9.40 -15.68 -1.66
CA MET A 49 10.61 -14.85 -1.86
C MET A 49 10.48 -13.95 -3.09
N PHE A 50 9.99 -14.48 -4.22
CA PHE A 50 9.84 -13.74 -5.45
C PHE A 50 8.87 -12.57 -5.30
N ASN A 51 7.71 -12.80 -4.67
CA ASN A 51 6.70 -11.77 -4.42
C ASN A 51 7.26 -10.64 -3.55
N VAL A 52 8.03 -10.98 -2.50
CA VAL A 52 8.74 -9.98 -1.67
C VAL A 52 9.72 -9.15 -2.52
N VAL A 53 10.49 -9.78 -3.41
CA VAL A 53 11.49 -9.07 -4.24
C VAL A 53 10.82 -8.10 -5.21
N ILE A 54 9.76 -8.51 -5.92
CA ILE A 54 9.06 -7.60 -6.85
C ILE A 54 8.33 -6.47 -6.11
N GLN A 55 7.79 -6.73 -4.91
CA GLN A 55 7.21 -5.74 -4.03
C GLN A 55 8.24 -4.69 -3.58
N LEU A 56 9.46 -5.12 -3.22
CA LEU A 56 10.57 -4.21 -2.95
C LEU A 56 10.90 -3.33 -4.16
N GLY A 57 10.82 -3.89 -5.38
CA GLY A 57 10.98 -3.13 -6.62
C GLY A 57 9.94 -2.00 -6.74
N ALA A 58 8.67 -2.28 -6.44
CA ALA A 58 7.60 -1.29 -6.46
C ALA A 58 7.86 -0.16 -5.44
N ILE A 59 8.27 -0.49 -4.20
CA ILE A 59 8.52 0.56 -3.19
C ILE A 59 9.79 1.37 -3.47
N LEU A 60 10.82 0.77 -4.06
CA LEU A 60 11.99 1.51 -4.52
C LEU A 60 11.62 2.55 -5.58
N ALA A 61 10.67 2.26 -6.47
CA ALA A 61 10.15 3.25 -7.42
C ALA A 61 9.53 4.45 -6.72
N VAL A 62 8.75 4.26 -5.64
CA VAL A 62 8.22 5.35 -4.80
C VAL A 62 9.38 6.19 -4.23
N MET A 63 10.39 5.54 -3.66
CA MET A 63 11.54 6.22 -3.07
C MET A 63 12.30 7.06 -4.10
N VAL A 64 12.45 6.56 -5.33
CA VAL A 64 13.12 7.28 -6.42
C VAL A 64 12.30 8.47 -6.89
N ILE A 65 11.00 8.26 -7.19
CA ILE A 65 10.12 9.31 -7.71
C ILE A 65 9.95 10.44 -6.68
N TYR A 66 9.77 10.09 -5.41
CA TYR A 66 9.56 11.05 -4.33
C TYR A 66 10.82 11.37 -3.54
N PHE A 67 12.01 10.99 -4.05
CA PHE A 67 13.28 11.18 -3.35
C PHE A 67 13.46 12.60 -2.81
N ASN A 68 13.14 13.60 -3.62
CA ASN A 68 13.27 15.00 -3.24
C ASN A 68 12.36 15.40 -2.07
N LYS A 69 11.18 14.80 -1.95
CA LYS A 69 10.26 15.07 -0.84
C LYS A 69 10.68 14.29 0.42
N LEU A 70 11.12 13.05 0.25
CA LEU A 70 11.43 12.12 1.33
C LEU A 70 12.81 12.33 1.97
N ASN A 71 13.79 12.86 1.22
CA ASN A 71 15.16 13.06 1.73
C ASN A 71 15.29 14.38 2.51
N PRO A 72 15.45 14.36 3.85
CA PRO A 72 15.65 15.58 4.64
C PRO A 72 17.05 16.20 4.44
N PHE A 73 18.01 15.42 3.94
CA PHE A 73 19.42 15.84 3.77
C PHE A 73 19.72 16.34 2.36
N LYS A 74 18.70 16.51 1.50
CA LYS A 74 18.91 16.99 0.13
C LYS A 74 19.55 18.37 0.14
N PRO A 75 20.68 18.58 -0.58
CA PRO A 75 21.29 19.88 -0.74
C PRO A 75 20.29 20.91 -1.32
N GLY A 76 20.29 22.13 -0.80
CA GLY A 76 19.41 23.21 -1.25
C GLY A 76 18.05 23.27 -0.54
N LYS A 77 17.72 22.32 0.36
CA LYS A 77 16.55 22.48 1.22
C LYS A 77 16.80 23.53 2.31
N ASP A 78 15.85 24.45 2.48
CA ASP A 78 15.84 25.35 3.61
C ASP A 78 15.40 24.66 4.92
N LYS A 79 15.56 25.34 6.06
CA LYS A 79 15.20 24.78 7.38
C LYS A 79 13.72 24.42 7.49
N VAL A 80 12.84 25.16 6.80
CA VAL A 80 11.39 24.91 6.82
C VAL A 80 11.08 23.61 6.05
N GLN A 81 11.66 23.42 4.88
CA GLN A 81 11.52 22.22 4.05
C GLN A 81 12.06 20.97 4.77
N VAL A 82 13.22 21.09 5.42
CA VAL A 82 13.78 20.00 6.23
C VAL A 82 12.81 19.61 7.36
N ARG A 83 12.29 20.62 8.10
CA ARG A 83 11.31 20.39 9.18
C ARG A 83 10.04 19.71 8.66
N ARG A 84 9.50 20.14 7.51
CA ARG A 84 8.33 19.51 6.87
C ARG A 84 8.60 18.05 6.51
N THR A 85 9.78 17.73 5.99
CA THR A 85 10.18 16.34 5.68
C THR A 85 10.22 15.49 6.96
N TRP A 86 10.77 15.98 8.06
CA TRP A 86 10.75 15.26 9.33
C TRP A 86 9.35 15.12 9.93
N GLN A 87 8.50 16.12 9.79
CA GLN A 87 7.09 16.05 10.18
C GLN A 87 6.33 15.01 9.35
N LEU A 88 6.64 14.89 8.06
CA LEU A 88 6.07 13.85 7.21
C LEU A 88 6.47 12.46 7.73
N TRP A 89 7.76 12.22 7.97
CA TRP A 89 8.25 10.94 8.50
C TRP A 89 7.68 10.61 9.88
N SER A 90 7.51 11.59 10.76
CA SER A 90 6.87 11.36 12.06
C SER A 90 5.38 10.97 11.93
N LYS A 91 4.65 11.54 10.94
CA LYS A 91 3.27 11.14 10.64
C LYS A 91 3.22 9.73 10.06
N VAL A 92 4.15 9.37 9.17
CA VAL A 92 4.30 8.01 8.64
C VAL A 92 4.58 7.03 9.78
N PHE A 93 5.49 7.36 10.69
CA PHE A 93 5.78 6.54 11.87
C PHE A 93 4.52 6.32 12.73
N VAL A 94 3.78 7.39 13.06
CA VAL A 94 2.52 7.31 13.83
C VAL A 94 1.50 6.41 13.13
N ALA A 95 1.39 6.51 11.79
CA ALA A 95 0.48 5.67 11.01
C ALA A 95 0.95 4.21 10.91
N THR A 96 2.23 3.92 11.13
CA THR A 96 2.74 2.53 11.14
C THR A 96 2.48 1.83 12.48
N LEU A 97 2.38 2.58 13.58
CA LEU A 97 2.23 2.01 14.93
C LEU A 97 1.07 1.01 15.08
N PRO A 98 -0.17 1.27 14.59
CA PRO A 98 -1.26 0.32 14.74
C PRO A 98 -0.94 -1.06 14.13
N LEU A 99 -0.30 -1.08 12.96
CA LEU A 99 0.09 -2.33 12.31
C LEU A 99 1.16 -3.07 13.11
N LEU A 100 2.17 -2.36 13.62
CA LEU A 100 3.22 -2.95 14.46
C LEU A 100 2.67 -3.61 15.73
N LEU A 101 1.61 -3.06 16.33
CA LEU A 101 0.99 -3.64 17.54
C LEU A 101 0.29 -4.96 17.26
N VAL A 102 -0.21 -5.17 16.04
CA VAL A 102 -0.98 -6.35 15.66
C VAL A 102 -0.23 -7.28 14.72
N PHE A 103 0.98 -6.94 14.30
CA PHE A 103 1.79 -7.69 13.35
C PHE A 103 2.00 -9.16 13.74
N LYS A 104 2.10 -9.45 15.04
CA LYS A 104 2.22 -10.84 15.56
C LYS A 104 1.02 -11.74 15.23
N PHE A 105 -0.08 -11.18 14.78
CA PHE A 105 -1.26 -11.93 14.35
C PHE A 105 -1.28 -12.19 12.84
N ASP A 106 -0.28 -11.70 12.08
CA ASP A 106 -0.21 -11.83 10.64
C ASP A 106 -0.26 -13.29 10.19
N ASP A 107 0.58 -14.14 10.76
CA ASP A 107 0.59 -15.58 10.48
C ASP A 107 -0.78 -16.24 10.75
N TRP A 108 -1.49 -15.79 11.79
CA TRP A 108 -2.82 -16.31 12.10
C TRP A 108 -3.84 -15.91 11.04
N PHE A 109 -3.82 -14.65 10.59
CA PHE A 109 -4.70 -14.18 9.52
C PHE A 109 -4.38 -14.88 8.20
N ASP A 110 -3.10 -15.02 7.88
CA ASP A 110 -2.66 -15.70 6.67
C ASP A 110 -3.12 -17.14 6.65
N THR A 111 -2.88 -17.91 7.72
CA THR A 111 -3.29 -19.32 7.83
C THR A 111 -4.78 -19.52 7.65
N HIS A 112 -5.63 -18.59 8.13
CA HIS A 112 -7.09 -18.78 8.11
C HIS A 112 -7.78 -18.17 6.89
N PHE A 113 -7.21 -17.13 6.30
CA PHE A 113 -7.87 -16.34 5.26
C PHE A 113 -7.11 -16.32 3.92
N HIS A 114 -5.91 -16.91 3.83
CA HIS A 114 -5.16 -16.98 2.58
C HIS A 114 -5.76 -18.07 1.66
N ASN A 115 -6.92 -17.76 1.11
CA ASN A 115 -7.58 -18.60 0.13
C ASN A 115 -8.30 -17.75 -0.91
N MET A 116 -8.50 -18.30 -2.10
CA MET A 116 -9.08 -17.58 -3.24
C MET A 116 -10.46 -16.97 -2.92
N VAL A 117 -11.28 -17.63 -2.12
CA VAL A 117 -12.63 -17.14 -1.76
C VAL A 117 -12.54 -15.92 -0.88
N SER A 118 -11.70 -15.93 0.15
CA SER A 118 -11.47 -14.78 1.04
C SER A 118 -10.92 -13.59 0.26
N VAL A 119 -9.94 -13.82 -0.60
CA VAL A 119 -9.35 -12.78 -1.47
C VAL A 119 -10.42 -12.16 -2.37
N ALA A 120 -11.23 -12.98 -3.05
CA ALA A 120 -12.31 -12.50 -3.93
C ALA A 120 -13.36 -11.69 -3.16
N ILE A 121 -13.77 -12.15 -1.98
CA ILE A 121 -14.71 -11.43 -1.11
C ILE A 121 -14.14 -10.05 -0.74
N MET A 122 -12.89 -9.99 -0.31
CA MET A 122 -12.28 -8.73 0.09
C MET A 122 -12.13 -7.76 -1.09
N LEU A 123 -11.77 -8.24 -2.28
CA LEU A 123 -11.76 -7.41 -3.49
C LEU A 123 -13.13 -6.80 -3.80
N ILE A 124 -14.21 -7.60 -3.69
CA ILE A 124 -15.59 -7.13 -3.89
C ILE A 124 -15.97 -6.10 -2.82
N VAL A 125 -15.71 -6.39 -1.54
CA VAL A 125 -16.04 -5.49 -0.43
C VAL A 125 -15.37 -4.13 -0.59
N TYR A 126 -14.06 -4.11 -0.90
CA TYR A 126 -13.36 -2.86 -1.12
C TYR A 126 -13.79 -2.14 -2.40
N GLY A 127 -14.05 -2.87 -3.48
CA GLY A 127 -14.62 -2.29 -4.70
C GLY A 127 -15.96 -1.58 -4.45
N VAL A 128 -16.86 -2.24 -3.72
CA VAL A 128 -18.16 -1.65 -3.31
C VAL A 128 -17.96 -0.45 -2.39
N ALA A 129 -17.05 -0.55 -1.40
CA ALA A 129 -16.74 0.55 -0.49
C ALA A 129 -16.24 1.80 -1.24
N PHE A 130 -15.34 1.63 -2.22
CA PHE A 130 -14.85 2.74 -3.05
C PHE A 130 -15.97 3.38 -3.88
N ILE A 131 -16.79 2.57 -4.56
CA ILE A 131 -17.92 3.07 -5.35
C ILE A 131 -18.91 3.86 -4.45
N TYR A 132 -19.21 3.31 -3.29
CA TYR A 132 -20.12 3.96 -2.32
C TYR A 132 -19.57 5.30 -1.84
N LEU A 133 -18.29 5.34 -1.42
CA LEU A 133 -17.67 6.58 -0.94
C LEU A 133 -17.59 7.65 -2.03
N GLU A 134 -17.25 7.25 -3.25
CA GLU A 134 -17.19 8.16 -4.39
C GLU A 134 -18.57 8.77 -4.69
N LYS A 135 -19.60 7.94 -4.76
CA LYS A 135 -20.98 8.39 -4.99
C LYS A 135 -21.48 9.29 -3.85
N ARG A 136 -21.22 8.90 -2.61
CA ARG A 136 -21.60 9.69 -1.43
C ARG A 136 -20.94 11.07 -1.45
N ASN A 137 -19.64 11.12 -1.66
CA ASN A 137 -18.89 12.38 -1.63
C ASN A 137 -19.33 13.32 -2.76
N LYS A 138 -19.61 12.78 -3.96
CA LYS A 138 -20.19 13.57 -5.06
C LYS A 138 -21.59 14.06 -4.77
N ALA A 139 -22.47 13.18 -4.28
CA ALA A 139 -23.87 13.50 -4.02
C ALA A 139 -24.04 14.55 -2.91
N GLN A 140 -23.17 14.52 -1.90
CA GLN A 140 -23.22 15.44 -0.77
C GLN A 140 -22.31 16.67 -0.95
N ALA A 141 -21.63 16.82 -2.10
CA ALA A 141 -20.65 17.86 -2.37
C ALA A 141 -19.64 18.03 -1.20
N ILE A 142 -19.16 16.90 -0.65
CA ILE A 142 -18.25 16.92 0.50
C ILE A 142 -16.90 17.47 0.06
N GLU A 143 -16.59 18.69 0.49
CA GLU A 143 -15.28 19.28 0.28
C GLU A 143 -14.26 18.70 1.26
N PRO A 144 -13.09 18.28 0.78
CA PRO A 144 -12.05 17.77 1.67
C PRO A 144 -11.50 18.89 2.56
N THR A 145 -11.34 18.60 3.84
CA THR A 145 -10.79 19.53 4.83
C THR A 145 -9.26 19.55 4.80
N VAL A 146 -8.62 18.46 4.32
CA VAL A 146 -7.17 18.33 4.20
C VAL A 146 -6.79 18.19 2.73
N THR A 147 -6.33 19.27 2.12
CA THR A 147 -5.97 19.35 0.70
C THR A 147 -4.46 19.46 0.45
N GLU A 148 -3.66 19.58 1.51
CA GLU A 148 -2.21 19.65 1.48
C GLU A 148 -1.59 18.63 2.44
N LEU A 149 -0.57 17.92 2.00
CA LEU A 149 0.09 16.86 2.78
C LEU A 149 0.73 17.40 4.07
N ASP A 150 1.30 18.60 4.01
CA ASP A 150 1.93 19.27 5.17
C ASP A 150 0.90 19.53 6.29
N LYS A 151 -0.35 19.78 5.92
CA LYS A 151 -1.46 20.07 6.83
C LYS A 151 -2.16 18.83 7.36
N LEU A 152 -1.74 17.61 6.95
CA LEU A 152 -2.32 16.35 7.45
C LEU A 152 -2.16 16.27 8.98
N PRO A 153 -3.25 16.18 9.77
CA PRO A 153 -3.15 16.07 11.22
C PRO A 153 -2.59 14.70 11.65
N TYR A 154 -1.87 14.63 12.75
CA TYR A 154 -1.40 13.36 13.35
C TYR A 154 -2.55 12.41 13.67
N LYS A 155 -3.70 12.95 14.13
CA LYS A 155 -4.91 12.17 14.38
C LYS A 155 -5.38 11.47 13.11
N THR A 156 -5.41 12.17 11.98
CA THR A 156 -5.79 11.59 10.69
C THR A 156 -4.75 10.56 10.22
N ALA A 157 -3.46 10.82 10.41
CA ALA A 157 -2.41 9.84 10.11
C ALA A 157 -2.60 8.55 10.94
N LEU A 158 -2.92 8.66 12.23
CA LEU A 158 -3.23 7.51 13.07
C LEU A 158 -4.48 6.75 12.57
N TYR A 159 -5.55 7.45 12.18
CA TYR A 159 -6.73 6.80 11.61
C TYR A 159 -6.42 6.06 10.30
N ILE A 160 -5.61 6.65 9.42
CA ILE A 160 -5.13 5.96 8.23
C ILE A 160 -4.38 4.68 8.61
N GLY A 161 -3.54 4.75 9.65
CA GLY A 161 -2.82 3.59 10.19
C GLY A 161 -3.74 2.52 10.80
N LEU A 162 -4.82 2.91 11.46
CA LEU A 162 -5.82 1.96 11.96
C LEU A 162 -6.51 1.22 10.81
N PHE A 163 -6.85 1.93 9.72
CA PHE A 163 -7.38 1.29 8.53
C PHE A 163 -6.38 0.36 7.85
N GLN A 164 -5.08 0.65 7.95
CA GLN A 164 -4.03 -0.21 7.44
C GLN A 164 -4.03 -1.62 8.09
N VAL A 165 -4.47 -1.74 9.35
CA VAL A 165 -4.60 -3.03 10.03
C VAL A 165 -5.52 -4.00 9.29
N LEU A 166 -6.52 -3.49 8.54
CA LEU A 166 -7.39 -4.32 7.73
C LEU A 166 -6.64 -5.04 6.60
N ALA A 167 -5.44 -4.58 6.24
CA ALA A 167 -4.58 -5.23 5.25
C ALA A 167 -3.96 -6.55 5.73
N LEU A 168 -4.09 -6.92 7.01
CA LEU A 168 -3.79 -8.26 7.50
C LEU A 168 -4.73 -9.33 6.91
N LEU A 169 -5.93 -8.92 6.44
CA LEU A 169 -6.81 -9.82 5.73
C LEU A 169 -6.34 -9.98 4.28
N PRO A 170 -5.94 -11.19 3.83
CA PRO A 170 -5.50 -11.42 2.47
C PRO A 170 -6.55 -10.97 1.44
N GLY A 171 -6.08 -10.32 0.36
CA GLY A 171 -6.97 -9.70 -0.63
C GLY A 171 -7.40 -8.27 -0.30
N THR A 172 -7.27 -7.84 0.96
CA THR A 172 -7.42 -6.42 1.30
C THR A 172 -6.23 -5.64 0.74
N SER A 173 -6.52 -4.73 -0.20
CA SER A 173 -5.49 -3.79 -0.65
C SER A 173 -5.06 -2.89 0.51
N ARG A 174 -3.77 -2.94 0.89
CA ARG A 174 -3.20 -2.03 1.90
C ARG A 174 -3.43 -0.56 1.49
N SER A 175 -3.08 -0.22 0.26
CA SER A 175 -3.31 1.11 -0.28
C SER A 175 -4.80 1.46 -0.32
N GLY A 176 -5.65 0.48 -0.68
CA GLY A 176 -7.10 0.65 -0.65
C GLY A 176 -7.64 0.98 0.73
N ALA A 177 -7.27 0.21 1.75
CA ALA A 177 -7.72 0.42 3.12
C ALA A 177 -7.29 1.80 3.65
N THR A 178 -6.03 2.18 3.46
CA THR A 178 -5.50 3.48 3.92
C THR A 178 -6.15 4.66 3.19
N ILE A 179 -6.40 4.54 1.88
CA ILE A 179 -7.11 5.58 1.12
C ILE A 179 -8.55 5.73 1.63
N VAL A 180 -9.28 4.63 1.83
CA VAL A 180 -10.63 4.68 2.44
C VAL A 180 -10.60 5.38 3.79
N GLY A 181 -9.66 5.00 4.67
CA GLY A 181 -9.48 5.62 5.98
C GLY A 181 -9.26 7.13 5.91
N GLY A 182 -8.41 7.60 4.99
CA GLY A 182 -8.15 9.02 4.80
C GLY A 182 -9.34 9.79 4.22
N LEU A 183 -10.02 9.23 3.21
CA LEU A 183 -11.21 9.84 2.62
C LEU A 183 -12.35 10.00 3.64
N LEU A 184 -12.55 9.01 4.49
CA LEU A 184 -13.54 9.08 5.57
C LEU A 184 -13.21 10.15 6.61
N ASN A 185 -11.92 10.49 6.76
CA ASN A 185 -11.44 11.54 7.66
C ASN A 185 -11.23 12.90 6.97
N GLY A 186 -11.87 13.13 5.83
CA GLY A 186 -11.87 14.42 5.15
C GLY A 186 -10.58 14.77 4.43
N THR A 187 -9.72 13.80 4.16
CA THR A 187 -8.50 14.03 3.37
C THR A 187 -8.84 13.96 1.87
N SER A 188 -8.26 14.86 1.07
CA SER A 188 -8.42 14.80 -0.38
C SER A 188 -7.77 13.52 -0.94
N ARG A 189 -8.28 13.04 -2.08
CA ARG A 189 -7.78 11.83 -2.73
C ARG A 189 -6.27 11.94 -3.01
N SER A 190 -5.82 13.06 -3.56
CA SER A 190 -4.41 13.26 -3.90
C SER A 190 -3.50 13.16 -2.67
N VAL A 191 -3.89 13.81 -1.56
CA VAL A 191 -3.11 13.81 -0.31
C VAL A 191 -3.06 12.42 0.32
N VAL A 192 -4.20 11.74 0.43
CA VAL A 192 -4.21 10.41 1.06
C VAL A 192 -3.48 9.38 0.20
N THR A 193 -3.59 9.44 -1.13
CA THR A 193 -2.85 8.54 -2.04
C THR A 193 -1.35 8.75 -1.91
N GLU A 194 -0.88 9.99 -1.92
CA GLU A 194 0.53 10.31 -1.74
C GLU A 194 1.04 9.85 -0.36
N PHE A 195 0.28 10.10 0.71
CA PHE A 195 0.62 9.65 2.06
C PHE A 195 0.66 8.12 2.17
N THR A 196 -0.26 7.42 1.51
CA THR A 196 -0.32 5.95 1.45
C THR A 196 0.95 5.36 0.82
N PHE A 197 1.49 5.99 -0.23
CA PHE A 197 2.75 5.55 -0.83
C PHE A 197 3.92 5.69 0.14
N TYR A 198 4.00 6.79 0.89
CA TYR A 198 5.05 6.97 1.89
C TYR A 198 4.91 6.01 3.08
N LEU A 199 3.68 5.74 3.48
CA LEU A 199 3.37 4.76 4.54
C LEU A 199 3.75 3.33 4.11
N GLY A 200 3.70 3.02 2.81
CA GLY A 200 4.17 1.77 2.24
C GLY A 200 5.66 1.51 2.47
N ILE A 201 6.49 2.55 2.52
CA ILE A 201 7.94 2.38 2.66
C ILE A 201 8.32 1.58 3.91
N PRO A 202 8.04 2.03 5.15
CA PRO A 202 8.43 1.27 6.33
C PRO A 202 7.71 -0.08 6.45
N VAL A 203 6.46 -0.17 5.97
CA VAL A 203 5.65 -1.39 6.09
C VAL A 203 6.18 -2.49 5.20
N MET A 204 6.46 -2.20 3.92
CA MET A 204 6.95 -3.20 2.97
C MET A 204 8.40 -3.60 3.26
N PHE A 205 9.24 -2.67 3.70
CA PHE A 205 10.58 -3.03 4.20
C PHE A 205 10.50 -3.90 5.45
N GLY A 206 9.59 -3.61 6.38
CA GLY A 206 9.38 -4.42 7.58
C GLY A 206 8.87 -5.83 7.28
N ALA A 207 8.00 -5.98 6.29
CA ALA A 207 7.48 -7.27 5.84
C ALA A 207 8.52 -8.11 5.06
N SER A 208 9.59 -7.46 4.58
CA SER A 208 10.65 -8.11 3.79
C SER A 208 11.88 -8.49 4.63
N ALA A 209 11.91 -8.17 5.93
CA ALA A 209 13.03 -8.42 6.84
C ALA A 209 12.82 -9.69 7.65
#